data_b2f90e2ed8f224a757e0deb73f52516b
#
_entry.id   b2f90e2ed8f224a757e0deb73f52516b
#
_cell.length_a   1.000
_cell.length_b   1.000
_cell.length_c   1.000
_cell.angle_alpha   90.00
_cell.angle_beta   90.00
_cell.angle_gamma   90.00
#
_symmetry.space_group_name_H-M   'P 1'
#
loop_
_entity.id
_entity.type
_entity.pdbx_description
1 polymer ?
#
loop_
_entity_poly.entity_id
_entity_poly.type
_entity_poly.pdbx_seq_one_letter_code
_entity_poly.pdbx_strand_id
1 'polypeptide(L)'
;GNPAFLRTDVGPVIDSEALITLEKHTKAIARFGRVIHRCELSPECELGTFFSPAAVEIDSLDRLEREVFGPVLHVVRYRARDLEDVIRQINATGFGLTLGVHTRIDGRAREIFRKTQVGNTYVNRNMVGAVVGVQPFGGRGLSGTGPKAGGPHYLHRFATEKALSINTAAVGGNASLLALDEG
;
A
#
# COMPACT_ATOMS: atom_id res chain seq x y z
N GLY A 1 22.57 3.65 9.31
CA GLY A 1 23.59 4.70 9.54
C GLY A 1 23.05 6.10 9.41
N ASN A 2 23.90 7.09 9.47
CA ASN A 2 23.52 8.50 9.34
C ASN A 2 23.04 8.81 7.91
N PRO A 3 21.78 9.28 7.70
CA PRO A 3 21.22 9.53 6.37
C PRO A 3 21.84 10.73 5.63
N ALA A 4 22.67 11.53 6.29
CA ALA A 4 23.43 12.58 5.62
C ALA A 4 24.54 12.03 4.70
N PHE A 5 24.89 10.77 4.82
CA PHE A 5 25.91 10.13 3.99
C PHE A 5 25.28 9.27 2.89
N LEU A 6 25.74 9.42 1.64
CA LEU A 6 25.27 8.65 0.48
C LEU A 6 25.50 7.14 0.61
N ARG A 7 26.42 6.69 1.47
CA ARG A 7 26.65 5.28 1.76
C ARG A 7 25.59 4.63 2.66
N THR A 8 24.68 5.44 3.21
CA THR A 8 23.65 4.94 4.13
C THR A 8 22.39 4.58 3.35
N ASP A 9 22.01 3.31 3.38
CA ASP A 9 20.80 2.82 2.75
C ASP A 9 19.56 2.99 3.63
N VAL A 10 19.70 2.85 4.96
CA VAL A 10 18.62 2.91 5.92
C VAL A 10 19.02 3.80 7.11
N GLY A 11 18.21 4.84 7.36
CA GLY A 11 18.38 5.75 8.49
C GLY A 11 17.76 5.20 9.79
N PRO A 12 17.64 6.06 10.85
CA PRO A 12 16.98 5.69 12.09
C PRO A 12 15.46 5.53 11.89
N VAL A 13 14.82 4.78 12.78
CA VAL A 13 13.35 4.79 12.90
C VAL A 13 12.90 6.05 13.61
N ILE A 14 11.61 6.38 13.48
CA ILE A 14 11.09 7.70 13.86
C ILE A 14 11.30 8.06 15.34
N ASP A 15 11.17 7.06 16.24
CA ASP A 15 11.30 7.26 17.68
C ASP A 15 11.65 5.96 18.42
N SER A 16 11.78 6.08 19.73
CA SER A 16 12.09 4.94 20.62
C SER A 16 10.93 3.94 20.71
N GLU A 17 9.68 4.35 20.55
CA GLU A 17 8.52 3.47 20.58
C GLU A 17 8.51 2.55 19.37
N ALA A 18 8.79 3.10 18.19
CA ALA A 18 8.98 2.34 16.96
C ALA A 18 10.11 1.31 17.10
N LEU A 19 11.26 1.71 17.68
CA LEU A 19 12.38 0.81 17.94
C LEU A 19 11.98 -0.34 18.87
N ILE A 20 11.32 -0.05 19.99
CA ILE A 20 10.83 -1.06 20.94
C ILE A 20 9.85 -2.02 20.28
N THR A 21 8.96 -1.50 19.44
CA THR A 21 7.96 -2.30 18.70
C THR A 21 8.65 -3.28 17.76
N LEU A 22 9.64 -2.83 17.01
CA LEU A 22 10.42 -3.67 16.09
C LEU A 22 11.24 -4.74 16.83
N GLU A 23 11.85 -4.39 17.95
CA GLU A 23 12.59 -5.35 18.78
C GLU A 23 11.66 -6.44 19.38
N LYS A 24 10.48 -6.04 19.88
CA LYS A 24 9.46 -6.98 20.36
C LYS A 24 8.99 -7.91 19.25
N HIS A 25 8.71 -7.35 18.08
CA HIS A 25 8.26 -8.10 16.90
C HIS A 25 9.32 -9.12 16.47
N THR A 26 10.57 -8.69 16.33
CA THR A 26 11.65 -9.58 15.89
C THR A 26 11.89 -10.73 16.90
N LYS A 27 11.82 -10.44 18.22
CA LYS A 27 11.89 -11.47 19.26
C LYS A 27 10.72 -12.44 19.21
N ALA A 28 9.50 -11.95 18.92
CA ALA A 28 8.32 -12.81 18.81
C ALA A 28 8.42 -13.73 17.60
N ILE A 29 8.79 -13.19 16.44
CA ILE A 29 8.94 -13.98 15.19
C ILE A 29 10.06 -15.02 15.31
N ALA A 30 11.15 -14.72 16.00
CA ALA A 30 12.25 -15.67 16.19
C ALA A 30 11.84 -16.98 16.90
N ARG A 31 10.66 -17.04 17.52
CA ARG A 31 10.13 -18.26 18.17
C ARG A 31 9.56 -19.28 17.17
N PHE A 32 9.12 -18.84 16.00
CA PHE A 32 8.49 -19.68 14.98
C PHE A 32 9.02 -19.44 13.57
N GLY A 33 9.84 -18.41 13.38
CA GLY A 33 10.50 -18.07 12.12
C GLY A 33 12.00 -18.31 12.18
N ARG A 34 12.65 -18.26 11.03
CA ARG A 34 14.08 -18.38 10.88
C ARG A 34 14.68 -17.06 10.42
N VAL A 35 15.57 -16.46 11.21
CA VAL A 35 16.33 -15.28 10.76
C VAL A 35 17.24 -15.69 9.61
N ILE A 36 17.02 -15.12 8.43
CA ILE A 36 17.84 -15.34 7.22
C ILE A 36 19.10 -14.48 7.29
N HIS A 37 18.89 -13.20 7.64
CA HIS A 37 19.94 -12.20 7.72
C HIS A 37 19.55 -11.06 8.65
N ARG A 38 20.54 -10.48 9.30
CA ARG A 38 20.43 -9.24 10.05
C ARG A 38 21.67 -8.40 9.76
N CYS A 39 21.46 -7.14 9.36
CA CYS A 39 22.57 -6.25 9.07
C CYS A 39 23.32 -5.87 10.35
N GLU A 40 24.62 -5.68 10.25
CA GLU A 40 25.41 -5.11 11.33
C GLU A 40 25.19 -3.59 11.40
N LEU A 41 25.09 -3.05 12.60
CA LEU A 41 25.03 -1.62 12.85
C LEU A 41 26.45 -1.12 13.18
N SER A 42 26.78 0.06 12.63
CA SER A 42 28.01 0.74 13.03
C SER A 42 27.89 1.30 14.47
N PRO A 43 29.00 1.51 15.20
CA PRO A 43 28.97 2.02 16.58
C PRO A 43 28.24 3.37 16.72
N GLU A 44 28.29 4.21 15.71
CA GLU A 44 27.57 5.50 15.67
C GLU A 44 26.04 5.35 15.78
N CYS A 45 25.49 4.18 15.45
CA CYS A 45 24.07 3.89 15.58
C CYS A 45 23.60 3.74 17.03
N GLU A 46 24.51 3.60 18.00
CA GLU A 46 24.17 3.58 19.44
C GLU A 46 23.64 4.91 19.95
N LEU A 47 23.93 6.00 19.22
CA LEU A 47 23.53 7.36 19.57
C LEU A 47 22.12 7.74 19.11
N GLY A 48 21.35 6.80 18.54
CA GLY A 48 20.03 7.10 18.00
C GLY A 48 19.07 5.90 17.96
N THR A 49 17.91 6.11 17.37
CA THR A 49 16.85 5.10 17.26
C THR A 49 17.06 4.20 16.04
N PHE A 50 18.19 3.52 15.97
CA PHE A 50 18.52 2.66 14.84
C PHE A 50 18.08 1.21 15.09
N PHE A 51 17.36 0.66 14.13
CA PHE A 51 17.01 -0.75 14.10
C PHE A 51 17.79 -1.46 12.99
N SER A 52 18.40 -2.58 13.32
CA SER A 52 19.15 -3.38 12.37
C SER A 52 18.20 -4.02 11.34
N PRO A 53 18.27 -3.67 10.04
CA PRO A 53 17.47 -4.31 9.01
C PRO A 53 17.61 -5.83 9.05
N ALA A 54 16.46 -6.53 8.98
CA ALA A 54 16.43 -7.97 9.13
C ALA A 54 15.54 -8.63 8.08
N ALA A 55 15.93 -9.83 7.65
CA ALA A 55 15.12 -10.72 6.83
C ALA A 55 14.79 -12.00 7.63
N VAL A 56 13.52 -12.34 7.72
CA VAL A 56 13.01 -13.46 8.50
C VAL A 56 12.10 -14.32 7.63
N GLU A 57 12.37 -15.61 7.58
CA GLU A 57 11.49 -16.59 6.94
C GLU A 57 10.43 -17.07 7.94
N ILE A 58 9.17 -17.03 7.53
CA ILE A 58 8.01 -17.50 8.28
C ILE A 58 7.22 -18.52 7.45
N ASP A 59 6.44 -19.36 8.11
CA ASP A 59 5.69 -20.43 7.47
C ASP A 59 4.40 -19.97 6.79
N SER A 60 3.80 -18.87 7.27
CA SER A 60 2.53 -18.34 6.74
C SER A 60 2.42 -16.83 6.99
N LEU A 61 1.67 -16.12 6.13
CA LEU A 61 1.30 -14.73 6.34
C LEU A 61 0.39 -14.51 7.56
N ASP A 62 -0.34 -15.54 7.99
CA ASP A 62 -1.21 -15.50 9.18
C ASP A 62 -0.46 -15.21 10.48
N ARG A 63 0.89 -15.35 10.46
CA ARG A 63 1.76 -14.94 11.57
C ARG A 63 1.86 -13.42 11.75
N LEU A 64 1.44 -12.68 10.75
CA LEU A 64 1.50 -11.21 10.73
C LEU A 64 0.11 -10.64 11.04
N GLU A 65 -0.20 -10.51 12.32
CA GLU A 65 -1.50 -10.04 12.81
C GLU A 65 -1.76 -8.55 12.54
N ARG A 66 -0.70 -7.78 12.34
CA ARG A 66 -0.76 -6.34 12.11
C ARG A 66 0.43 -5.84 11.32
N GLU A 67 0.32 -4.64 10.77
CA GLU A 67 1.47 -3.94 10.22
C GLU A 67 2.53 -3.67 11.30
N VAL A 68 3.78 -4.00 11.00
CA VAL A 68 4.94 -3.64 11.80
C VAL A 68 5.84 -2.76 10.96
N PHE A 69 5.73 -1.46 11.19
CA PHE A 69 6.38 -0.46 10.35
C PHE A 69 7.87 -0.36 10.67
N GLY A 70 8.72 -0.74 9.70
CA GLY A 70 10.17 -0.69 9.85
C GLY A 70 10.90 -1.65 8.90
N PRO A 71 12.24 -1.70 8.98
CA PRO A 71 13.08 -2.43 8.04
C PRO A 71 13.17 -3.94 8.36
N VAL A 72 12.01 -4.61 8.35
CA VAL A 72 11.91 -6.07 8.52
C VAL A 72 11.26 -6.68 7.29
N LEU A 73 11.99 -7.55 6.59
CA LEU A 73 11.50 -8.32 5.47
C LEU A 73 11.03 -9.70 5.94
N HIS A 74 9.75 -10.01 5.73
CA HIS A 74 9.21 -11.33 5.95
C HIS A 74 9.20 -12.12 4.64
N VAL A 75 9.74 -13.34 4.68
CA VAL A 75 9.84 -14.24 3.53
C VAL A 75 8.96 -15.47 3.78
N VAL A 76 8.02 -15.73 2.88
CA VAL A 76 7.20 -16.94 2.88
C VAL A 76 7.52 -17.75 1.63
N ARG A 77 7.91 -19.01 1.80
CA ARG A 77 8.13 -19.93 0.67
C ARG A 77 6.89 -20.74 0.43
N TYR A 78 6.48 -20.85 -0.82
CA TYR A 78 5.31 -21.63 -1.21
C TYR A 78 5.60 -22.48 -2.47
N ARG A 79 4.88 -23.55 -2.65
CA ARG A 79 4.95 -24.35 -3.87
C ARG A 79 4.10 -23.70 -4.95
N ALA A 80 4.51 -23.79 -6.22
CA ALA A 80 3.79 -23.17 -7.33
C ALA A 80 2.30 -23.54 -7.42
N ARG A 81 1.93 -24.75 -6.96
CA ARG A 81 0.54 -25.22 -6.90
C ARG A 81 -0.30 -24.53 -5.82
N ASP A 82 0.35 -23.94 -4.82
CA ASP A 82 -0.30 -23.33 -3.65
C ASP A 82 -0.51 -21.80 -3.85
N LEU A 83 -0.30 -21.29 -5.08
CA LEU A 83 -0.44 -19.86 -5.38
C LEU A 83 -1.82 -19.29 -5.02
N GLU A 84 -2.88 -20.04 -5.22
CA GLU A 84 -4.25 -19.62 -4.86
C GLU A 84 -4.39 -19.37 -3.36
N ASP A 85 -3.79 -20.22 -2.55
CA ASP A 85 -3.77 -20.07 -1.11
C ASP A 85 -2.99 -18.85 -0.67
N VAL A 86 -1.86 -18.58 -1.31
CA VAL A 86 -1.05 -17.37 -1.06
C VAL A 86 -1.83 -16.11 -1.41
N ILE A 87 -2.51 -16.08 -2.55
CA ILE A 87 -3.36 -14.95 -2.96
C ILE A 87 -4.48 -14.73 -1.93
N ARG A 88 -5.10 -15.78 -1.44
CA ARG A 88 -6.13 -15.73 -0.41
C ARG A 88 -5.60 -15.15 0.90
N GLN A 89 -4.42 -15.59 1.34
CA GLN A 89 -3.74 -15.06 2.53
C GLN A 89 -3.40 -13.58 2.36
N ILE A 90 -2.86 -13.17 1.20
CA ILE A 90 -2.59 -11.76 0.89
C ILE A 90 -3.86 -10.91 1.04
N ASN A 91 -4.95 -11.33 0.43
CA ASN A 91 -6.22 -10.61 0.50
C ASN A 91 -6.80 -10.58 1.93
N ALA A 92 -6.60 -11.64 2.70
CA ALA A 92 -7.08 -11.76 4.08
C ALA A 92 -6.37 -10.80 5.06
N THR A 93 -5.17 -10.33 4.73
CA THR A 93 -4.49 -9.30 5.56
C THR A 93 -5.28 -7.99 5.65
N GLY A 94 -6.18 -7.72 4.69
CA GLY A 94 -6.90 -6.45 4.58
C GLY A 94 -6.06 -5.28 4.07
N PHE A 95 -4.74 -5.43 3.98
CA PHE A 95 -3.84 -4.43 3.39
C PHE A 95 -3.69 -4.63 1.88
N GLY A 96 -3.64 -3.53 1.13
CA GLY A 96 -3.53 -3.60 -0.31
C GLY A 96 -3.04 -2.29 -0.93
N LEU A 97 -1.84 -1.83 -0.56
CA LEU A 97 -1.26 -0.63 -1.14
C LEU A 97 -0.53 -0.95 -2.45
N THR A 98 0.56 -1.70 -2.35
CA THR A 98 1.40 -2.07 -3.50
C THR A 98 1.67 -3.58 -3.52
N LEU A 99 1.74 -4.15 -4.72
CA LEU A 99 2.13 -5.53 -4.96
C LEU A 99 3.15 -5.59 -6.09
N GLY A 100 4.31 -6.18 -5.82
CA GLY A 100 5.31 -6.51 -6.84
C GLY A 100 5.16 -7.95 -7.29
N VAL A 101 5.12 -8.18 -8.60
CA VAL A 101 5.11 -9.51 -9.21
C VAL A 101 6.31 -9.65 -10.14
N HIS A 102 7.21 -10.58 -9.82
CA HIS A 102 8.36 -10.89 -10.68
C HIS A 102 8.16 -12.25 -11.33
N THR A 103 7.92 -12.27 -12.64
CA THR A 103 7.69 -13.50 -13.42
C THR A 103 7.98 -13.28 -14.90
N ARG A 104 8.35 -14.35 -15.57
CA ARG A 104 8.47 -14.37 -17.03
C ARG A 104 7.21 -14.88 -17.75
N ILE A 105 6.16 -15.19 -16.99
CA ILE A 105 4.91 -15.74 -17.52
C ILE A 105 3.82 -14.67 -17.41
N ASP A 106 3.51 -13.99 -18.52
CA ASP A 106 2.51 -12.90 -18.57
C ASP A 106 1.14 -13.34 -18.06
N GLY A 107 0.69 -14.54 -18.42
CA GLY A 107 -0.59 -15.07 -17.93
C GLY A 107 -0.66 -15.14 -16.42
N ARG A 108 0.45 -15.50 -15.76
CA ARG A 108 0.58 -15.56 -14.29
C ARG A 108 0.48 -14.17 -13.67
N ALA A 109 1.16 -13.19 -14.25
CA ALA A 109 1.10 -11.81 -13.77
C ALA A 109 -0.32 -11.25 -13.83
N ARG A 110 -1.03 -11.49 -14.95
CA ARG A 110 -2.43 -11.07 -15.13
C ARG A 110 -3.41 -11.80 -14.20
N GLU A 111 -3.16 -13.08 -13.94
CA GLU A 111 -3.94 -13.87 -12.99
C GLU A 111 -3.82 -13.31 -11.57
N ILE A 112 -2.59 -13.07 -11.09
CA ILE A 112 -2.33 -12.49 -9.77
C ILE A 112 -2.97 -11.11 -9.66
N PHE A 113 -2.79 -10.25 -10.66
CA PHE A 113 -3.41 -8.91 -10.70
C PHE A 113 -4.94 -8.96 -10.53
N ARG A 114 -5.61 -9.89 -11.23
CA ARG A 114 -7.07 -9.99 -11.17
C ARG A 114 -7.60 -10.52 -9.83
N LYS A 115 -6.83 -11.38 -9.18
CA LYS A 115 -7.25 -12.07 -7.95
C LYS A 115 -6.86 -11.33 -6.67
N THR A 116 -5.89 -10.40 -6.73
CA THR A 116 -5.45 -9.66 -5.56
C THR A 116 -6.21 -8.35 -5.40
N GLN A 117 -6.53 -8.01 -4.14
CA GLN A 117 -7.21 -6.76 -3.77
C GLN A 117 -6.20 -5.65 -3.44
N VAL A 118 -5.40 -5.27 -4.42
CA VAL A 118 -4.32 -4.30 -4.26
C VAL A 118 -4.55 -3.08 -5.15
N GLY A 119 -4.20 -1.93 -4.64
CA GLY A 119 -4.35 -0.67 -5.37
C GLY A 119 -3.39 -0.52 -6.53
N ASN A 120 -2.11 -0.80 -6.33
CA ASN A 120 -1.08 -0.68 -7.36
C ASN A 120 -0.30 -1.99 -7.50
N THR A 121 -0.35 -2.60 -8.68
CA THR A 121 0.43 -3.79 -9.01
C THR A 121 1.52 -3.46 -10.00
N TYR A 122 2.73 -3.87 -9.69
CA TYR A 122 3.93 -3.65 -10.49
C TYR A 122 4.52 -4.99 -10.96
N VAL A 123 4.76 -5.13 -12.25
CA VAL A 123 5.31 -6.36 -12.84
C VAL A 123 6.73 -6.12 -13.30
N ASN A 124 7.67 -6.94 -12.82
CA ASN A 124 9.09 -6.92 -13.17
C ASN A 124 9.78 -5.56 -12.95
N ARG A 125 9.34 -4.82 -11.94
CA ARG A 125 9.93 -3.56 -11.50
C ARG A 125 9.78 -3.41 -9.98
N ASN A 126 10.43 -2.40 -9.40
CA ASN A 126 10.25 -2.08 -7.99
C ASN A 126 8.81 -1.62 -7.69
N MET A 127 8.37 -1.81 -6.45
CA MET A 127 7.03 -1.49 -5.98
C MET A 127 6.99 -0.37 -4.93
N VAL A 128 8.01 0.45 -4.87
CA VAL A 128 8.20 1.46 -3.81
C VAL A 128 7.18 2.59 -3.86
N GLY A 129 6.66 2.91 -5.03
CA GLY A 129 5.66 3.97 -5.18
C GLY A 129 5.28 4.23 -6.63
N ALA A 130 4.62 5.36 -6.87
CA ALA A 130 4.21 5.82 -8.19
C ALA A 130 4.95 7.10 -8.59
N VAL A 131 5.13 7.29 -9.88
CA VAL A 131 5.62 8.55 -10.44
C VAL A 131 4.45 9.52 -10.50
N VAL A 132 4.58 10.66 -9.84
CA VAL A 132 3.55 11.71 -9.82
C VAL A 132 3.22 12.16 -11.24
N GLY A 133 1.92 12.27 -11.55
CA GLY A 133 1.43 12.64 -12.87
C GLY A 133 1.44 11.52 -13.93
N VAL A 134 2.08 10.39 -13.65
CA VAL A 134 2.12 9.22 -14.55
C VAL A 134 1.21 8.11 -14.07
N GLN A 135 1.21 7.84 -12.77
CA GLN A 135 0.46 6.75 -12.16
C GLN A 135 -0.35 7.25 -10.98
N PRO A 136 -1.67 7.04 -10.95
CA PRO A 136 -2.46 7.23 -9.75
C PRO A 136 -1.98 6.28 -8.65
N PHE A 137 -1.86 6.80 -7.40
CA PHE A 137 -1.36 6.04 -6.28
C PHE A 137 -2.35 6.00 -5.13
N GLY A 138 -2.63 4.81 -4.62
CA GLY A 138 -3.51 4.60 -3.48
C GLY A 138 -3.88 3.14 -3.30
N GLY A 139 -4.14 2.76 -2.05
CA GLY A 139 -4.46 1.40 -1.67
C GLY A 139 -5.95 1.08 -1.63
N ARG A 140 -6.24 -0.14 -1.17
CA ARG A 140 -7.59 -0.67 -0.91
C ARG A 140 -7.64 -1.23 0.52
N GLY A 141 -8.85 -1.39 1.04
CA GLY A 141 -9.06 -1.90 2.39
C GLY A 141 -8.40 -1.01 3.45
N LEU A 142 -7.57 -1.59 4.30
CA LEU A 142 -6.83 -0.87 5.34
C LEU A 142 -5.79 0.12 4.77
N SER A 143 -5.43 -0.01 3.50
CA SER A 143 -4.43 0.84 2.85
C SER A 143 -5.01 1.99 2.03
N GLY A 144 -6.31 2.20 2.03
CA GLY A 144 -6.93 3.30 1.30
C GLY A 144 -8.46 3.28 1.30
N THR A 145 -9.06 4.46 1.22
CA THR A 145 -10.52 4.67 1.42
C THR A 145 -11.21 5.28 0.21
N GLY A 146 -10.56 5.48 -0.88
CA GLY A 146 -11.22 6.15 -2.00
C GLY A 146 -10.39 6.33 -3.23
N PRO A 147 -10.72 7.31 -4.09
CA PRO A 147 -10.03 7.55 -5.33
C PRO A 147 -8.54 7.78 -5.11
N LYS A 148 -7.73 7.23 -6.00
CA LYS A 148 -6.29 7.33 -5.92
C LYS A 148 -5.80 8.76 -6.11
N ALA A 149 -4.79 9.16 -5.35
CA ALA A 149 -4.10 10.43 -5.53
C ALA A 149 -3.56 10.56 -6.96
N GLY A 150 -3.78 11.71 -7.60
CA GLY A 150 -3.41 11.96 -9.00
C GLY A 150 -4.23 11.18 -10.03
N GLY A 151 -5.30 10.50 -9.61
CA GLY A 151 -6.21 9.78 -10.50
C GLY A 151 -7.38 10.65 -11.01
N PRO A 152 -8.04 10.23 -12.10
CA PRO A 152 -9.12 11.01 -12.73
C PRO A 152 -10.34 11.20 -11.84
N HIS A 153 -10.54 10.34 -10.85
CA HIS A 153 -11.67 10.40 -9.93
C HIS A 153 -11.37 11.10 -8.61
N TYR A 154 -10.14 11.60 -8.41
CA TYR A 154 -9.72 12.16 -7.12
C TYR A 154 -10.52 13.40 -6.72
N LEU A 155 -10.80 14.30 -7.66
CA LEU A 155 -11.54 15.53 -7.42
C LEU A 155 -13.01 15.28 -7.04
N HIS A 156 -13.62 14.19 -7.46
CA HIS A 156 -14.99 13.82 -7.08
C HIS A 156 -15.17 13.67 -5.56
N ARG A 157 -14.07 13.42 -4.84
CA ARG A 157 -14.07 13.33 -3.38
C ARG A 157 -14.37 14.66 -2.68
N PHE A 158 -14.12 15.77 -3.37
CA PHE A 158 -14.29 17.13 -2.86
C PHE A 158 -15.53 17.81 -3.45
N ALA A 159 -16.31 17.11 -4.25
CA ALA A 159 -17.51 17.60 -4.89
C ALA A 159 -18.78 17.05 -4.20
N THR A 160 -19.79 17.89 -4.11
CA THR A 160 -21.12 17.51 -3.63
C THR A 160 -22.13 17.89 -4.69
N GLU A 161 -23.06 17.00 -5.00
CA GLU A 161 -24.14 17.27 -5.92
C GLU A 161 -25.12 18.28 -5.31
N LYS A 162 -25.57 19.25 -6.13
CA LYS A 162 -26.63 20.19 -5.79
C LYS A 162 -27.63 20.21 -6.92
N ALA A 163 -28.85 19.83 -6.63
CA ALA A 163 -29.94 19.83 -7.59
C ALA A 163 -30.84 21.06 -7.42
N LEU A 164 -31.25 21.69 -8.53
CA LEU A 164 -32.29 22.71 -8.58
C LEU A 164 -33.44 22.21 -9.46
N SER A 165 -34.61 22.19 -8.92
CA SER A 165 -35.84 21.89 -9.68
C SER A 165 -36.81 23.05 -9.56
N ILE A 166 -37.26 23.60 -10.68
CA ILE A 166 -38.16 24.74 -10.73
C ILE A 166 -39.48 24.30 -11.39
N ASN A 167 -40.56 24.51 -10.67
CA ASN A 167 -41.90 24.32 -11.25
C ASN A 167 -42.30 25.58 -12.04
N THR A 168 -42.06 25.56 -13.34
CA THR A 168 -42.37 26.67 -14.24
C THR A 168 -43.87 26.95 -14.41
N ALA A 169 -44.74 25.96 -14.18
CA ALA A 169 -46.19 26.13 -14.24
C ALA A 169 -46.75 26.94 -13.06
N ALA A 170 -46.07 26.95 -11.89
CA ALA A 170 -46.52 27.68 -10.70
C ALA A 170 -46.38 29.21 -10.83
N VAL A 171 -45.61 29.73 -11.75
CA VAL A 171 -45.43 31.17 -12.03
C VAL A 171 -46.37 31.69 -13.11
N GLY A 172 -47.29 30.87 -13.64
CA GLY A 172 -48.28 31.31 -14.65
C GLY A 172 -47.69 31.61 -16.02
N GLY A 173 -46.46 31.26 -16.27
CA GLY A 173 -45.78 31.47 -17.55
C GLY A 173 -46.00 30.32 -18.54
N ASN A 174 -46.24 30.65 -19.80
CA ASN A 174 -46.20 29.67 -20.88
C ASN A 174 -44.77 29.17 -21.04
N ALA A 175 -44.58 27.87 -20.92
CA ALA A 175 -43.28 27.24 -21.06
C ALA A 175 -42.55 27.59 -22.37
N SER A 176 -43.29 27.86 -23.43
CA SER A 176 -42.78 28.31 -24.71
C SER A 176 -42.22 29.74 -24.68
N LEU A 177 -42.64 30.59 -23.76
CA LEU A 177 -42.15 31.97 -23.61
C LEU A 177 -40.87 32.01 -22.76
N LEU A 178 -40.75 31.09 -21.80
CA LEU A 178 -39.52 30.97 -20.98
C LEU A 178 -38.32 30.43 -21.78
N ALA A 179 -38.57 29.71 -22.86
CA ALA A 179 -37.52 29.20 -23.75
C ALA A 179 -37.01 30.26 -24.78
N LEU A 180 -37.67 31.43 -24.85
CA LEU A 180 -37.30 32.48 -25.81
C LEU A 180 -36.37 33.56 -25.25
N ASP A 181 -36.03 33.51 -23.98
CA ASP A 181 -35.22 34.54 -23.28
C ASP A 181 -33.71 34.24 -23.19
N GLU A 182 -33.22 33.28 -23.94
CA GLU A 182 -31.80 33.00 -24.13
C GLU A 182 -31.35 33.41 -25.54
N GLY A 183 -31.42 34.72 -25.81
CA GLY A 183 -30.90 35.33 -27.01
C GLY A 183 -29.76 36.30 -26.68
#